data_e1a7b95ef6eaa36c30950ebd9ff76506
#
_entry.id   e1a7b95ef6eaa36c30950ebd9ff76506
#
_cell.length_a   1.000
_cell.length_b   1.000
_cell.length_c   1.000
_cell.angle_alpha   90.00
_cell.angle_beta   90.00
_cell.angle_gamma   90.00
#
_symmetry.space_group_name_H-M   'P 1'
#
loop_
_entity.id
_entity.type
_entity.pdbx_description
1 polymer ?
#
loop_
_entity_poly.entity_id
_entity_poly.type
_entity_poly.pdbx_seq_one_letter_code
_entity_poly.pdbx_strand_id
1 'polypeptide(L)'
;CISSAASDVYKRQVAQIVTFGTIKAKQALKDASRVMDQPYSVGERLTKAMPPDVMGKNIALANVYNPEDKRYSEAGDLRALIEDPVDKIYGEVFETAKGLEGLKRQWGVHAAGVIMSSKNLTDVIPVMRREADGQVITQFDYPTCEGLGLIKMDFLGLRNLTIISDALDNVKMNRGIEID
;
A
#
# COMPACT_ATOMS: atom_id res chain seq x y z
N CYS A 1 19.62 7.84 -11.93
CA CYS A 1 20.44 9.04 -11.80
C CYS A 1 20.08 10.00 -12.89
N ILE A 2 19.25 11.01 -12.61
CA ILE A 2 19.15 12.18 -13.47
C ILE A 2 20.46 12.93 -13.23
N SER A 3 21.27 13.01 -14.28
CA SER A 3 22.60 13.62 -14.27
C SER A 3 22.52 15.01 -13.64
N SER A 4 23.54 15.39 -12.89
CA SER A 4 23.74 16.73 -12.31
C SER A 4 23.75 17.88 -13.35
N ALA A 5 23.70 17.57 -14.63
CA ALA A 5 23.61 18.51 -15.75
C ALA A 5 22.16 18.86 -16.14
N ALA A 6 21.15 18.23 -15.57
CA ALA A 6 19.78 18.73 -15.69
C ALA A 6 19.75 20.06 -14.93
N SER A 7 19.67 21.17 -15.68
CA SER A 7 19.65 22.51 -15.12
C SER A 7 18.59 22.62 -14.02
N ASP A 8 18.78 23.52 -13.06
CA ASP A 8 17.82 23.75 -11.95
C ASP A 8 16.38 24.00 -12.42
N VAL A 9 16.18 24.33 -13.69
CA VAL A 9 14.88 24.45 -14.35
C VAL A 9 14.12 23.11 -14.33
N TYR A 10 14.77 21.98 -14.66
CA TYR A 10 14.09 20.68 -14.69
C TYR A 10 13.84 20.11 -13.31
N LYS A 11 14.61 20.48 -12.29
CA LYS A 11 14.39 20.03 -10.90
C LYS A 11 13.06 20.49 -10.32
N ARG A 12 12.47 21.56 -10.85
CA ARG A 12 11.15 22.08 -10.43
C ARG A 12 10.00 21.49 -11.22
N GLN A 13 10.28 20.70 -12.25
CA GLN A 13 9.30 20.12 -13.17
C GLN A 13 9.10 18.62 -12.98
N VAL A 14 9.88 17.98 -12.08
CA VAL A 14 9.84 16.55 -11.82
C VAL A 14 9.74 16.31 -10.32
N ALA A 15 8.84 15.41 -9.92
CA ALA A 15 8.71 14.99 -8.54
C ALA A 15 8.40 13.49 -8.45
N GLN A 16 8.81 12.89 -7.35
CA GLN A 16 8.34 11.56 -6.95
C GLN A 16 6.86 11.63 -6.59
N ILE A 17 6.13 10.53 -6.76
CA ILE A 17 4.71 10.46 -6.43
C ILE A 17 4.54 9.98 -5.01
N VAL A 18 3.74 10.71 -4.21
CA VAL A 18 3.33 10.23 -2.90
C VAL A 18 2.36 9.06 -3.03
N THR A 19 2.48 8.09 -2.13
CA THR A 19 1.49 7.03 -1.93
C THR A 19 0.98 7.09 -0.50
N PHE A 20 -0.32 6.88 -0.31
CA PHE A 20 -0.92 6.83 1.02
C PHE A 20 -1.28 5.40 1.37
N GLY A 21 -0.65 4.88 2.42
CA GLY A 21 -1.05 3.61 3.00
C GLY A 21 -2.34 3.79 3.80
N THR A 22 -3.36 2.98 3.53
CA THR A 22 -4.61 2.96 4.28
C THR A 22 -4.66 1.81 5.26
N ILE A 23 -5.38 2.00 6.37
CA ILE A 23 -5.66 0.94 7.33
C ILE A 23 -6.61 -0.06 6.66
N LYS A 24 -6.17 -1.32 6.53
CA LYS A 24 -6.99 -2.41 6.01
C LYS A 24 -7.69 -3.16 7.15
N ALA A 25 -8.72 -3.94 6.84
CA ALA A 25 -9.59 -4.64 7.79
C ALA A 25 -8.84 -5.34 8.95
N LYS A 26 -7.87 -6.21 8.66
CA LYS A 26 -7.10 -6.91 9.70
C LYS A 26 -6.30 -5.96 10.60
N GLN A 27 -5.75 -4.89 10.00
CA GLN A 27 -5.02 -3.90 10.77
C GLN A 27 -5.97 -3.05 11.62
N ALA A 28 -7.14 -2.69 11.08
CA ALA A 28 -8.17 -1.96 11.80
C ALA A 28 -8.61 -2.70 13.07
N LEU A 29 -8.87 -4.01 12.98
CA LEU A 29 -9.21 -4.84 14.12
C LEU A 29 -8.12 -4.86 15.22
N LYS A 30 -6.85 -4.97 14.80
CA LYS A 30 -5.73 -4.94 15.76
C LYS A 30 -5.53 -3.55 16.37
N ASP A 31 -5.69 -2.50 15.59
CA ASP A 31 -5.52 -1.13 16.08
C ASP A 31 -6.68 -0.75 17.01
N ALA A 32 -7.93 -1.11 16.68
CA ALA A 32 -9.09 -0.92 17.54
C ALA A 32 -8.93 -1.65 18.87
N SER A 33 -8.52 -2.92 18.85
CA SER A 33 -8.26 -3.71 20.06
C SER A 33 -7.24 -3.02 20.98
N ARG A 34 -6.15 -2.47 20.40
CA ARG A 34 -5.13 -1.74 21.19
C ARG A 34 -5.64 -0.41 21.75
N VAL A 35 -6.37 0.36 20.96
CA VAL A 35 -6.93 1.66 21.39
C VAL A 35 -7.94 1.47 22.52
N MET A 36 -8.66 0.35 22.51
CA MET A 36 -9.61 -0.02 23.57
C MET A 36 -8.93 -0.75 24.76
N ASP A 37 -7.60 -0.75 24.81
CA ASP A 37 -6.79 -1.38 25.88
C ASP A 37 -7.12 -2.88 26.11
N GLN A 38 -7.44 -3.59 25.00
CA GLN A 38 -7.74 -5.01 25.07
C GLN A 38 -6.47 -5.86 24.92
N PRO A 39 -6.44 -7.05 25.53
CA PRO A 39 -5.35 -8.01 25.32
C PRO A 39 -5.13 -8.29 23.84
N TYR A 40 -3.87 -8.47 23.45
CA TYR A 40 -3.47 -8.76 22.05
C TYR A 40 -4.25 -9.95 21.45
N SER A 41 -4.62 -10.93 22.28
CA SER A 41 -5.39 -12.11 21.88
C SER A 41 -6.76 -11.77 21.29
N VAL A 42 -7.39 -10.66 21.70
CA VAL A 42 -8.69 -10.24 21.18
C VAL A 42 -8.57 -9.87 19.69
N GLY A 43 -7.65 -8.99 19.35
CA GLY A 43 -7.39 -8.61 17.95
C GLY A 43 -6.90 -9.79 17.11
N GLU A 44 -6.13 -10.71 17.72
CA GLU A 44 -5.65 -11.91 17.03
C GLU A 44 -6.79 -12.87 16.70
N ARG A 45 -7.71 -13.12 17.63
CA ARG A 45 -8.89 -13.99 17.41
C ARG A 45 -9.77 -13.42 16.32
N LEU A 46 -10.08 -12.12 16.35
CA LEU A 46 -10.85 -11.45 15.29
C LEU A 46 -10.19 -11.59 13.92
N THR A 47 -8.87 -11.36 13.85
CA THR A 47 -8.16 -11.45 12.56
C THR A 47 -8.02 -12.88 12.04
N LYS A 48 -7.99 -13.89 12.92
CA LYS A 48 -8.02 -15.31 12.54
C LYS A 48 -9.39 -15.77 12.06
N ALA A 49 -10.46 -15.20 12.62
CA ALA A 49 -11.84 -15.49 12.20
C ALA A 49 -12.21 -14.81 10.86
N MET A 50 -11.39 -13.86 10.40
CA MET A 50 -11.60 -13.26 9.08
C MET A 50 -11.35 -14.26 7.94
N PRO A 51 -12.11 -14.15 6.84
CA PRO A 51 -11.82 -14.91 5.63
C PRO A 51 -10.39 -14.69 5.13
N PRO A 52 -9.79 -15.70 4.47
CA PRO A 52 -8.45 -15.55 3.87
C PRO A 52 -8.45 -14.45 2.82
N ASP A 53 -7.30 -13.83 2.61
CA ASP A 53 -7.13 -12.81 1.59
C ASP A 53 -7.22 -13.43 0.19
N VAL A 54 -7.98 -12.79 -0.68
CA VAL A 54 -8.06 -13.17 -2.10
C VAL A 54 -7.33 -12.10 -2.92
N MET A 55 -6.27 -12.49 -3.63
CA MET A 55 -5.40 -11.58 -4.40
C MET A 55 -4.91 -10.37 -3.55
N GLY A 56 -4.58 -10.61 -2.28
CA GLY A 56 -4.12 -9.57 -1.36
C GLY A 56 -5.21 -8.61 -0.85
N LYS A 57 -6.49 -8.93 -1.08
CA LYS A 57 -7.63 -8.13 -0.62
C LYS A 57 -8.39 -8.87 0.48
N ASN A 58 -8.62 -8.18 1.60
CA ASN A 58 -9.56 -8.63 2.63
C ASN A 58 -11.00 -8.33 2.20
N ILE A 59 -11.97 -8.98 2.87
CA ILE A 59 -13.34 -8.47 2.89
C ILE A 59 -13.35 -7.14 3.68
N ALA A 60 -14.05 -6.12 3.18
CA ALA A 60 -14.23 -4.89 3.94
C ALA A 60 -15.10 -5.16 5.19
N LEU A 61 -14.77 -4.53 6.32
CA LEU A 61 -15.54 -4.75 7.57
C LEU A 61 -17.01 -4.33 7.40
N ALA A 62 -17.28 -3.28 6.62
CA ALA A 62 -18.63 -2.86 6.29
C ALA A 62 -19.44 -3.95 5.55
N ASN A 63 -18.77 -4.83 4.80
CA ASN A 63 -19.42 -5.87 4.01
C ASN A 63 -19.61 -7.20 4.76
N VAL A 64 -19.09 -7.34 5.96
CA VAL A 64 -19.21 -8.58 6.76
C VAL A 64 -20.67 -8.97 6.98
N TYR A 65 -21.56 -7.98 7.07
CA TYR A 65 -23.00 -8.16 7.25
C TYR A 65 -23.84 -7.91 5.98
N ASN A 66 -23.19 -7.69 4.82
CA ASN A 66 -23.90 -7.47 3.57
C ASN A 66 -24.18 -8.81 2.84
N PRO A 67 -25.42 -9.30 2.78
CA PRO A 67 -25.74 -10.55 2.10
C PRO A 67 -25.49 -10.56 0.59
N GLU A 68 -25.40 -9.37 -0.03
CA GLU A 68 -25.12 -9.23 -1.46
C GLU A 68 -23.62 -9.33 -1.78
N ASP A 69 -22.75 -9.26 -0.76
CA ASP A 69 -21.32 -9.45 -0.97
C ASP A 69 -21.02 -10.92 -1.31
N LYS A 70 -20.25 -11.13 -2.37
CA LYS A 70 -19.87 -12.47 -2.85
C LYS A 70 -19.17 -13.33 -1.78
N ARG A 71 -18.56 -12.68 -0.79
CA ARG A 71 -17.80 -13.31 0.28
C ARG A 71 -18.55 -13.36 1.61
N TYR A 72 -19.84 -13.01 1.61
CA TYR A 72 -20.68 -13.02 2.81
C TYR A 72 -20.65 -14.36 3.54
N SER A 73 -20.76 -15.48 2.82
CA SER A 73 -20.74 -16.82 3.42
C SER A 73 -19.43 -17.16 4.10
N GLU A 74 -18.31 -16.62 3.62
CA GLU A 74 -16.98 -16.87 4.17
C GLU A 74 -16.77 -16.19 5.54
N ALA A 75 -17.52 -15.13 5.84
CA ALA A 75 -17.40 -14.35 7.07
C ALA A 75 -18.24 -14.91 8.24
N GLY A 76 -18.76 -16.14 8.15
CA GLY A 76 -19.59 -16.76 9.17
C GLY A 76 -18.93 -16.85 10.54
N ASP A 77 -17.70 -17.32 10.60
CA ASP A 77 -16.92 -17.46 11.84
C ASP A 77 -16.66 -16.09 12.51
N LEU A 78 -16.40 -15.06 11.70
CA LEU A 78 -16.23 -13.71 12.22
C LEU A 78 -17.52 -13.16 12.79
N ARG A 79 -18.66 -13.33 12.11
CA ARG A 79 -19.96 -12.91 12.63
C ARG A 79 -20.32 -13.63 13.93
N ALA A 80 -20.12 -14.95 14.00
CA ALA A 80 -20.37 -15.71 15.20
C ALA A 80 -19.55 -15.22 16.40
N LEU A 81 -18.30 -14.80 16.16
CA LEU A 81 -17.44 -14.24 17.20
C LEU A 81 -17.91 -12.83 17.63
N ILE A 82 -18.34 -11.99 16.69
CA ILE A 82 -18.82 -10.62 16.95
C ILE A 82 -20.15 -10.66 17.74
N GLU A 83 -21.00 -11.63 17.44
CA GLU A 83 -22.33 -11.79 18.02
C GLU A 83 -22.34 -12.64 19.30
N ASP A 84 -21.16 -13.01 19.81
CA ASP A 84 -21.06 -13.80 21.03
C ASP A 84 -21.76 -13.06 22.20
N PRO A 85 -22.81 -13.65 22.79
CA PRO A 85 -23.60 -13.01 23.87
C PRO A 85 -22.81 -12.89 25.17
N VAL A 86 -21.78 -13.72 25.37
CA VAL A 86 -20.98 -13.80 26.60
C VAL A 86 -19.85 -12.77 26.53
N ASP A 87 -19.19 -12.64 25.36
CA ASP A 87 -17.98 -11.85 25.21
C ASP A 87 -18.20 -10.69 24.23
N LYS A 88 -18.97 -9.69 24.66
CA LYS A 88 -19.38 -8.54 23.84
C LYS A 88 -18.23 -7.68 23.31
N ILE A 89 -17.04 -7.86 23.87
CA ILE A 89 -15.87 -7.06 23.50
C ILE A 89 -15.50 -7.20 22.02
N TYR A 90 -15.74 -8.38 21.41
CA TYR A 90 -15.47 -8.57 19.98
C TYR A 90 -16.35 -7.68 19.10
N GLY A 91 -17.62 -7.53 19.48
CA GLY A 91 -18.55 -6.63 18.79
C GLY A 91 -18.14 -5.16 18.93
N GLU A 92 -17.76 -4.72 20.12
CA GLU A 92 -17.30 -3.35 20.37
C GLU A 92 -16.02 -3.02 19.61
N VAL A 93 -15.05 -3.93 19.61
CA VAL A 93 -13.80 -3.78 18.83
C VAL A 93 -14.09 -3.75 17.34
N PHE A 94 -15.01 -4.59 16.85
CA PHE A 94 -15.39 -4.62 15.44
C PHE A 94 -16.04 -3.30 15.00
N GLU A 95 -16.97 -2.75 15.77
CA GLU A 95 -17.60 -1.47 15.44
C GLU A 95 -16.59 -0.31 15.44
N THR A 96 -15.67 -0.29 16.41
CA THR A 96 -14.57 0.68 16.41
C THR A 96 -13.67 0.52 15.19
N ALA A 97 -13.35 -0.72 14.82
CA ALA A 97 -12.50 -1.01 13.67
C ALA A 97 -13.13 -0.58 12.33
N LYS A 98 -14.45 -0.65 12.18
CA LYS A 98 -15.17 -0.12 10.99
C LYS A 98 -14.90 1.35 10.79
N GLY A 99 -14.79 2.14 11.87
CA GLY A 99 -14.45 3.56 11.78
C GLY A 99 -12.99 3.83 11.43
N LEU A 100 -12.09 2.87 11.66
CA LEU A 100 -10.67 2.99 11.35
C LEU A 100 -10.31 2.48 9.96
N GLU A 101 -11.07 1.54 9.41
CA GLU A 101 -10.80 0.97 8.09
C GLU A 101 -10.87 2.05 7.01
N GLY A 102 -9.89 2.06 6.11
CA GLY A 102 -9.81 3.01 5.02
C GLY A 102 -9.15 4.35 5.35
N LEU A 103 -8.95 4.68 6.63
CA LEU A 103 -8.24 5.89 7.02
C LEU A 103 -6.79 5.85 6.54
N LYS A 104 -6.27 7.00 6.13
CA LYS A 104 -4.85 7.15 5.78
C LYS A 104 -4.00 7.05 7.05
N ARG A 105 -2.98 6.19 7.02
CA ARG A 105 -2.10 5.95 8.17
C ARG A 105 -0.74 6.60 8.00
N GLN A 106 -0.13 6.34 6.88
CA GLN A 106 1.23 6.81 6.56
C GLN A 106 1.34 7.12 5.08
N TRP A 107 2.29 7.94 4.74
CA TRP A 107 2.66 8.19 3.36
C TRP A 107 3.96 7.45 3.01
N GLY A 108 4.13 7.17 1.75
CA GLY A 108 5.33 6.60 1.15
C GLY A 108 5.60 7.25 -0.19
N VAL A 109 6.57 6.70 -0.92
CA VAL A 109 6.92 7.14 -2.27
C VAL A 109 6.67 6.01 -3.25
N HIS A 110 6.11 6.33 -4.40
CA HIS A 110 5.90 5.35 -5.47
C HIS A 110 7.22 4.76 -5.94
N ALA A 111 7.29 3.44 -6.10
CA ALA A 111 8.53 2.72 -6.36
C ALA A 111 9.16 3.05 -7.72
N ALA A 112 8.35 3.39 -8.73
CA ALA A 112 8.79 3.50 -10.12
C ALA A 112 8.30 4.77 -10.82
N GLY A 113 7.20 5.37 -10.37
CA GLY A 113 6.56 6.50 -11.04
C GLY A 113 7.11 7.84 -10.60
N VAL A 114 7.29 8.72 -11.57
CA VAL A 114 7.56 10.15 -11.35
C VAL A 114 6.52 10.98 -12.08
N ILE A 115 6.19 12.13 -11.51
CA ILE A 115 5.36 13.15 -12.18
C ILE A 115 6.28 14.09 -12.94
N MET A 116 5.85 14.43 -14.15
CA MET A 116 6.52 15.40 -15.01
C MET A 116 5.54 16.48 -15.45
N SER A 117 6.05 17.70 -15.55
CA SER A 117 5.29 18.87 -15.98
C SER A 117 6.14 19.75 -16.90
N SER A 118 5.48 20.43 -17.84
CA SER A 118 6.11 21.47 -18.65
C SER A 118 6.28 22.81 -17.93
N LYS A 119 5.63 22.95 -16.76
CA LYS A 119 5.69 24.13 -15.86
C LYS A 119 6.27 23.73 -14.52
N ASN A 120 6.60 24.70 -13.67
CA ASN A 120 6.98 24.39 -12.31
C ASN A 120 5.81 23.65 -11.60
N LEU A 121 6.12 22.54 -10.94
CA LEU A 121 5.10 21.74 -10.23
C LEU A 121 4.40 22.54 -9.14
N THR A 122 5.11 23.46 -8.48
CA THR A 122 4.55 24.34 -7.43
C THR A 122 3.47 25.29 -7.93
N ASP A 123 3.39 25.51 -9.25
CA ASP A 123 2.33 26.33 -9.85
C ASP A 123 1.02 25.52 -10.04
N VAL A 124 1.10 24.19 -9.91
CA VAL A 124 -0.03 23.27 -10.19
C VAL A 124 -0.42 22.47 -8.95
N ILE A 125 0.55 21.96 -8.20
CA ILE A 125 0.35 21.09 -7.03
C ILE A 125 1.27 21.47 -5.88
N PRO A 126 0.88 21.23 -4.62
CA PRO A 126 1.78 21.29 -3.49
C PRO A 126 2.80 20.14 -3.56
N VAL A 127 4.04 20.48 -3.22
CA VAL A 127 5.14 19.51 -3.11
C VAL A 127 5.78 19.59 -1.74
N MET A 128 6.44 18.53 -1.34
CA MET A 128 7.25 18.46 -0.12
C MET A 128 8.65 17.97 -0.43
N ARG A 129 9.58 18.24 0.45
CA ARG A 129 10.96 17.76 0.34
C ARG A 129 11.24 16.75 1.43
N ARG A 130 11.76 15.58 1.05
CA ARG A 130 12.20 14.58 2.00
C ARG A 130 13.57 14.99 2.55
N GLU A 131 13.70 15.12 3.87
CA GLU A 131 14.93 15.60 4.51
C GLU A 131 16.10 14.63 4.31
N ALA A 132 15.84 13.32 4.30
CA ALA A 132 16.87 12.29 4.24
C ALA A 132 17.73 12.35 2.96
N ASP A 133 17.15 12.71 1.82
CA ASP A 133 17.82 12.69 0.52
C ASP A 133 17.52 13.92 -0.36
N GLY A 134 16.73 14.85 0.15
CA GLY A 134 16.38 16.09 -0.55
C GLY A 134 15.44 15.91 -1.74
N GLN A 135 14.87 14.72 -1.95
CA GLN A 135 13.95 14.47 -3.06
C GLN A 135 12.66 15.27 -2.93
N VAL A 136 12.20 15.79 -4.06
CA VAL A 136 10.89 16.46 -4.17
C VAL A 136 9.81 15.41 -4.41
N ILE A 137 8.74 15.47 -3.61
CA ILE A 137 7.64 14.51 -3.62
C ILE A 137 6.34 15.30 -3.73
N THR A 138 5.39 14.82 -4.53
CA THR A 138 4.05 15.41 -4.61
C THR A 138 3.32 15.23 -3.28
N GLN A 139 2.46 16.18 -2.91
CA GLN A 139 1.55 16.01 -1.76
C GLN A 139 0.18 15.44 -2.18
N PHE A 140 -0.09 15.41 -3.48
CA PHE A 140 -1.24 14.73 -4.06
C PHE A 140 -0.86 13.36 -4.59
N ASP A 141 -1.76 12.41 -4.46
CA ASP A 141 -1.64 11.07 -5.07
C ASP A 141 -1.76 11.14 -6.60
N TYR A 142 -1.41 10.03 -7.28
CA TYR A 142 -1.41 10.02 -8.73
C TYR A 142 -2.77 10.31 -9.37
N PRO A 143 -3.90 9.74 -8.92
CA PRO A 143 -5.22 10.05 -9.51
C PRO A 143 -5.55 11.54 -9.46
N THR A 144 -5.20 12.22 -8.38
CA THR A 144 -5.39 13.67 -8.25
C THR A 144 -4.47 14.45 -9.19
N CYS A 145 -3.20 14.07 -9.29
CA CYS A 145 -2.24 14.67 -10.22
C CYS A 145 -2.68 14.50 -11.68
N GLU A 146 -3.17 13.31 -12.05
CA GLU A 146 -3.69 13.02 -13.39
C GLU A 146 -4.92 13.88 -13.73
N GLY A 147 -5.84 14.01 -12.77
CA GLY A 147 -7.01 14.90 -12.92
C GLY A 147 -6.66 16.37 -13.14
N LEU A 148 -5.47 16.80 -12.69
CA LEU A 148 -4.91 18.14 -12.90
C LEU A 148 -4.08 18.24 -14.19
N GLY A 149 -4.03 17.19 -15.02
CA GLY A 149 -3.33 17.16 -16.31
C GLY A 149 -1.84 16.88 -16.22
N LEU A 150 -1.34 16.38 -15.09
CA LEU A 150 0.06 15.97 -14.95
C LEU A 150 0.28 14.55 -15.48
N ILE A 151 1.46 14.30 -16.03
CA ILE A 151 1.82 13.04 -16.65
C ILE A 151 2.70 12.23 -15.72
N LYS A 152 2.37 10.94 -15.56
CA LYS A 152 3.19 9.94 -14.87
C LYS A 152 4.09 9.21 -15.88
N MET A 153 5.35 9.11 -15.56
CA MET A 153 6.27 8.19 -16.23
C MET A 153 6.77 7.13 -15.25
N ASP A 154 6.69 5.87 -15.65
CA ASP A 154 7.17 4.76 -14.85
C ASP A 154 8.55 4.30 -15.31
N PHE A 155 9.52 4.35 -14.40
CA PHE A 155 10.88 3.86 -14.62
C PHE A 155 11.08 2.60 -13.76
N LEU A 156 10.62 1.47 -14.27
CA LEU A 156 10.76 0.19 -13.58
C LEU A 156 11.83 -0.66 -14.25
N GLY A 157 12.99 -0.75 -13.59
CA GLY A 157 14.05 -1.65 -13.97
C GLY A 157 13.94 -2.97 -13.19
N LEU A 158 13.91 -4.10 -13.89
CA LEU A 158 13.97 -5.43 -13.29
C LEU A 158 15.36 -6.02 -13.53
N ARG A 159 16.05 -6.42 -12.46
CA ARG A 159 17.36 -7.08 -12.55
C ARG A 159 17.26 -8.60 -12.78
N ASN A 160 16.07 -9.17 -12.91
CA ASN A 160 15.86 -10.60 -13.02
C ASN A 160 16.57 -11.20 -14.23
N LEU A 161 16.54 -10.52 -15.37
CA LEU A 161 17.25 -10.99 -16.58
C LEU A 161 18.78 -10.95 -16.40
N THR A 162 19.31 -9.92 -15.72
CA THR A 162 20.74 -9.86 -15.39
C THR A 162 21.14 -11.01 -14.48
N ILE A 163 20.33 -11.31 -13.45
CA ILE A 163 20.58 -12.42 -12.51
C ILE A 163 20.59 -13.79 -13.26
N ILE A 164 19.67 -13.95 -14.21
CA ILE A 164 19.62 -15.16 -15.04
C ILE A 164 20.86 -15.24 -15.92
N SER A 165 21.24 -14.16 -16.60
CA SER A 165 22.44 -14.09 -17.43
C SER A 165 23.70 -14.44 -16.62
N ASP A 166 23.87 -13.81 -15.45
CA ASP A 166 25.01 -14.06 -14.57
C ASP A 166 25.03 -15.51 -14.08
N ALA A 167 23.86 -16.11 -13.83
CA ALA A 167 23.75 -17.51 -13.44
C ALA A 167 24.17 -18.45 -14.58
N LEU A 168 23.75 -18.17 -15.82
CA LEU A 168 24.14 -18.94 -16.99
C LEU A 168 25.67 -18.87 -17.24
N ASP A 169 26.24 -17.67 -17.13
CA ASP A 169 27.68 -17.46 -17.24
C ASP A 169 28.46 -18.20 -16.16
N ASN A 170 27.96 -18.20 -14.93
CA ASN A 170 28.57 -18.97 -13.85
C ASN A 170 28.52 -20.47 -14.08
N VAL A 171 27.40 -21.01 -14.61
CA VAL A 171 27.30 -22.43 -14.96
C VAL A 171 28.28 -22.77 -16.07
N LYS A 172 28.38 -21.95 -17.11
CA LYS A 172 29.30 -22.15 -18.21
C LYS A 172 30.77 -22.14 -17.72
N MET A 173 31.14 -21.17 -16.89
CA MET A 173 32.50 -21.06 -16.36
C MET A 173 32.88 -22.24 -15.41
N ASN A 174 31.95 -22.63 -14.53
CA ASN A 174 32.27 -23.63 -13.50
C ASN A 174 31.99 -25.08 -13.89
N ARG A 175 31.12 -25.30 -14.86
CA ARG A 175 30.68 -26.65 -15.28
C ARG A 175 30.95 -26.95 -16.75
N GLY A 176 31.34 -25.96 -17.55
CA GLY A 176 31.53 -26.10 -19.00
C GLY A 176 30.23 -26.40 -19.75
N ILE A 177 29.06 -26.20 -19.10
CA ILE A 177 27.74 -26.50 -19.70
C ILE A 177 27.19 -25.15 -20.23
N GLU A 178 26.86 -25.18 -21.53
CA GLU A 178 26.12 -24.09 -22.17
C GLU A 178 24.62 -24.40 -22.11
N ILE A 179 23.83 -23.54 -21.50
CA ILE A 179 22.36 -23.65 -21.39
C ILE A 179 21.79 -22.62 -22.35
N ASP A 180 20.96 -23.10 -23.29
CA ASP A 180 20.26 -22.26 -24.27
C ASP A 180 18.88 -21.86 -23.75
#